data_f4b9fdce02d267b725539fbe36432795
#
_entry.id   f4b9fdce02d267b725539fbe36432795
#
_cell.length_a   1.000
_cell.length_b   1.000
_cell.length_c   1.000
_cell.angle_alpha   90.00
_cell.angle_beta   90.00
_cell.angle_gamma   90.00
#
_symmetry.space_group_name_H-M   'P 1'
#
loop_
_entity.id
_entity.type
_entity.pdbx_description
1 polymer ?
#
loop_
_entity_poly.entity_id
_entity_poly.type
_entity_poly.pdbx_seq_one_letter_code
_entity_poly.pdbx_strand_id
1 'polypeptide(L)'
;MLNFELYNPVNYVFGKGQIAKLTDLVPSNTKILIAYGGGSIFKNGVYDQVKAALPNHDIVEFGGIEPNPRFETLMKAVEIIRAEKIGFILAVGGGSVIDGVKFISAAVNFEGDEADILKKRILFKDVAKVIPFGTVLTLPATGSEMNSGAVVTIEATQEKLTLGGSALFPVFSIVDPTVI
;
A
#
# COMPACT_ATOMS: atom_id res chain seq x y z
N MET A 1 -17.66 32.03 8.76
CA MET A 1 -17.36 30.58 8.77
C MET A 1 -17.42 30.11 7.34
N LEU A 2 -16.42 29.35 6.87
CA LEU A 2 -16.43 28.80 5.51
C LEU A 2 -17.22 27.48 5.52
N ASN A 3 -18.05 27.26 4.50
CA ASN A 3 -18.71 25.98 4.30
C ASN A 3 -17.73 25.00 3.66
N PHE A 4 -17.71 23.76 4.11
CA PHE A 4 -16.92 22.71 3.49
C PHE A 4 -17.63 21.36 3.64
N GLU A 5 -17.28 20.43 2.76
CA GLU A 5 -17.68 19.04 2.79
C GLU A 5 -16.42 18.18 2.82
N LEU A 6 -16.37 17.21 3.71
CA LEU A 6 -15.28 16.25 3.83
C LEU A 6 -15.83 14.84 3.68
N TYR A 7 -15.26 14.08 2.75
CA TYR A 7 -15.48 12.66 2.59
C TYR A 7 -14.15 11.94 2.45
N ASN A 8 -13.93 10.91 3.27
CA ASN A 8 -12.76 10.03 3.16
C ASN A 8 -13.25 8.57 3.12
N PRO A 9 -12.94 7.82 2.06
CA PRO A 9 -13.45 6.46 1.88
C PRO A 9 -12.70 5.40 2.68
N VAL A 10 -11.63 5.76 3.40
CA VAL A 10 -10.80 4.80 4.14
C VAL A 10 -11.54 4.31 5.40
N ASN A 11 -11.68 3.00 5.54
CA ASN A 11 -12.10 2.40 6.81
C ASN A 11 -10.92 2.49 7.80
N TYR A 12 -10.98 3.45 8.71
CA TYR A 12 -9.92 3.72 9.68
C TYR A 12 -10.15 2.95 10.98
N VAL A 13 -9.25 1.98 11.25
CA VAL A 13 -9.34 1.06 12.40
C VAL A 13 -8.23 1.40 13.39
N PHE A 14 -8.59 2.07 14.48
CA PHE A 14 -7.64 2.54 15.47
C PHE A 14 -7.79 1.80 16.81
N GLY A 15 -6.67 1.45 17.41
CA GLY A 15 -6.62 0.94 18.78
C GLY A 15 -5.65 -0.22 18.98
N LYS A 16 -5.39 -0.52 20.24
CA LYS A 16 -4.54 -1.64 20.66
C LYS A 16 -5.12 -2.98 20.20
N GLY A 17 -4.26 -3.83 19.62
CA GLY A 17 -4.65 -5.17 19.18
C GLY A 17 -5.50 -5.20 17.92
N GLN A 18 -5.67 -4.07 17.22
CA GLN A 18 -6.53 -4.00 16.05
C GLN A 18 -5.96 -4.68 14.80
N ILE A 19 -4.69 -5.08 14.80
CA ILE A 19 -4.12 -5.90 13.71
C ILE A 19 -4.92 -7.21 13.52
N ALA A 20 -5.50 -7.75 14.57
CA ALA A 20 -6.37 -8.93 14.51
C ALA A 20 -7.59 -8.76 13.59
N LYS A 21 -8.03 -7.51 13.33
CA LYS A 21 -9.12 -7.20 12.40
C LYS A 21 -8.81 -7.53 10.93
N LEU A 22 -7.56 -7.78 10.59
CA LEU A 22 -7.19 -8.26 9.25
C LEU A 22 -7.98 -9.48 8.82
N THR A 23 -8.35 -10.36 9.76
CA THR A 23 -9.19 -11.54 9.51
C THR A 23 -10.51 -11.17 8.82
N ASP A 24 -11.11 -10.04 9.20
CA ASP A 24 -12.39 -9.57 8.67
C ASP A 24 -12.24 -8.61 7.49
N LEU A 25 -11.10 -7.92 7.38
CA LEU A 25 -10.88 -6.83 6.44
C LEU A 25 -10.23 -7.29 5.13
N VAL A 26 -9.37 -8.31 5.19
CA VAL A 26 -8.68 -8.83 4.01
C VAL A 26 -9.56 -9.86 3.30
N PRO A 27 -9.74 -9.75 1.96
CA PRO A 27 -10.55 -10.71 1.22
C PRO A 27 -10.05 -12.15 1.39
N SER A 28 -10.96 -13.09 1.65
CA SER A 28 -10.62 -14.51 1.92
C SER A 28 -10.34 -15.35 0.67
N ASN A 29 -10.82 -14.90 -0.51
CA ASN A 29 -10.82 -15.71 -1.74
C ASN A 29 -9.76 -15.28 -2.74
N THR A 30 -8.76 -14.52 -2.32
CA THR A 30 -7.73 -14.00 -3.20
C THR A 30 -6.34 -14.20 -2.61
N LYS A 31 -5.39 -14.37 -3.50
CA LYS A 31 -3.97 -14.34 -3.16
C LYS A 31 -3.56 -12.93 -2.81
N ILE A 32 -2.79 -12.76 -1.75
CA ILE A 32 -2.34 -11.46 -1.26
C ILE A 32 -0.82 -11.30 -1.32
N LEU A 33 -0.40 -10.06 -1.57
CA LEU A 33 0.97 -9.63 -1.37
C LEU A 33 1.09 -8.85 -0.06
N ILE A 34 1.96 -9.28 0.84
CA ILE A 34 2.40 -8.46 1.97
C ILE A 34 3.64 -7.70 1.54
N ALA A 35 3.53 -6.36 1.47
CA ALA A 35 4.62 -5.47 1.11
C ALA A 35 5.17 -4.74 2.34
N TYR A 36 6.50 -4.70 2.48
CA TYR A 36 7.16 -4.07 3.62
C TYR A 36 8.52 -3.47 3.24
N GLY A 37 9.12 -2.72 4.15
CA GLY A 37 10.41 -2.06 3.96
C GLY A 37 11.60 -2.93 4.37
N GLY A 38 12.49 -2.39 5.18
CA GLY A 38 13.75 -3.03 5.59
C GLY A 38 13.66 -4.14 6.63
N GLY A 39 12.47 -4.61 6.98
CA GLY A 39 12.27 -5.77 7.85
C GLY A 39 12.18 -5.47 9.35
N SER A 40 12.00 -4.22 9.77
CA SER A 40 11.73 -3.86 11.17
C SER A 40 10.51 -4.58 11.75
N ILE A 41 9.52 -4.90 10.91
CA ILE A 41 8.28 -5.60 11.29
C ILE A 41 8.55 -6.99 11.89
N PHE A 42 9.67 -7.64 11.56
CA PHE A 42 10.05 -8.93 12.12
C PHE A 42 10.61 -8.82 13.54
N LYS A 43 11.04 -7.61 13.93
CA LYS A 43 11.68 -7.35 15.23
C LYS A 43 10.72 -6.78 16.26
N ASN A 44 9.64 -6.14 15.83
CA ASN A 44 8.67 -5.47 16.70
C ASN A 44 7.37 -6.25 16.89
N GLY A 45 7.31 -7.49 16.39
CA GLY A 45 6.14 -8.37 16.53
C GLY A 45 4.95 -8.04 15.61
N VAL A 46 5.06 -7.05 14.73
CA VAL A 46 3.98 -6.70 13.78
C VAL A 46 3.76 -7.83 12.79
N TYR A 47 4.84 -8.38 12.22
CA TYR A 47 4.76 -9.47 11.25
C TYR A 47 4.04 -10.69 11.83
N ASP A 48 4.37 -11.09 13.05
CA ASP A 48 3.74 -12.25 13.70
C ASP A 48 2.24 -12.03 13.93
N GLN A 49 1.85 -10.81 14.31
CA GLN A 49 0.43 -10.45 14.48
C GLN A 49 -0.32 -10.47 13.14
N VAL A 50 0.30 -9.97 12.07
CA VAL A 50 -0.27 -10.00 10.71
C VAL A 50 -0.46 -11.44 10.25
N LYS A 51 0.55 -12.29 10.39
CA LYS A 51 0.47 -13.70 10.02
C LYS A 51 -0.56 -14.47 10.82
N ALA A 52 -0.65 -14.21 12.13
CA ALA A 52 -1.64 -14.83 13.00
C ALA A 52 -3.10 -14.46 12.62
N ALA A 53 -3.31 -13.25 12.10
CA ALA A 53 -4.62 -12.80 11.64
C ALA A 53 -5.01 -13.35 10.25
N LEU A 54 -4.07 -13.92 9.50
CA LEU A 54 -4.25 -14.40 8.12
C LEU A 54 -3.86 -15.89 7.97
N PRO A 55 -4.37 -16.80 8.81
CA PRO A 55 -3.86 -18.18 8.88
C PRO A 55 -4.16 -19.02 7.63
N ASN A 56 -5.21 -18.68 6.89
CA ASN A 56 -5.70 -19.46 5.75
C ASN A 56 -5.53 -18.74 4.40
N HIS A 57 -4.82 -17.62 4.38
CA HIS A 57 -4.59 -16.85 3.16
C HIS A 57 -3.36 -17.36 2.40
N ASP A 58 -3.46 -17.38 1.08
CA ASP A 58 -2.32 -17.60 0.19
C ASP A 58 -1.54 -16.28 0.07
N ILE A 59 -0.35 -16.24 0.66
CA ILE A 59 0.45 -15.03 0.85
C ILE A 59 1.77 -15.13 0.09
N VAL A 60 2.06 -14.09 -0.68
CA VAL A 60 3.38 -13.80 -1.23
C VAL A 60 3.95 -12.58 -0.49
N GLU A 61 5.22 -12.60 -0.18
CA GLU A 61 5.90 -11.51 0.53
C GLU A 61 6.83 -10.75 -0.39
N PHE A 62 6.83 -9.42 -0.26
CA PHE A 62 7.73 -8.52 -0.97
C PHE A 62 8.31 -7.50 0.00
N GLY A 63 9.59 -7.65 0.30
CA GLY A 63 10.33 -6.73 1.17
C GLY A 63 11.31 -5.86 0.41
N GLY A 64 11.90 -4.90 1.11
CA GLY A 64 12.95 -4.05 0.57
C GLY A 64 12.47 -2.76 -0.09
N ILE A 65 11.23 -2.35 0.16
CA ILE A 65 10.77 -1.02 -0.26
C ILE A 65 11.56 0.01 0.55
N GLU A 66 12.33 0.84 -0.16
CA GLU A 66 13.26 1.80 0.45
C GLU A 66 12.52 3.02 1.05
N PRO A 67 13.13 3.69 2.03
CA PRO A 67 12.77 5.08 2.31
C PRO A 67 12.89 5.91 1.03
N ASN A 68 11.85 6.68 0.66
CA ASN A 68 11.69 7.23 -0.69
C ASN A 68 11.63 6.12 -1.75
N PRO A 69 10.50 5.44 -1.89
CA PRO A 69 10.40 4.22 -2.68
C PRO A 69 10.81 4.46 -4.13
N ARG A 70 11.51 3.49 -4.70
CA ARG A 70 12.10 3.58 -6.04
C ARG A 70 11.26 2.81 -7.06
N PHE A 71 10.99 3.45 -8.18
CA PHE A 71 10.26 2.88 -9.31
C PHE A 71 10.81 1.49 -9.70
N GLU A 72 12.13 1.37 -9.81
CA GLU A 72 12.80 0.14 -10.24
C GLU A 72 12.57 -1.03 -9.26
N THR A 73 12.53 -0.75 -7.96
CA THR A 73 12.20 -1.74 -6.94
C THR A 73 10.73 -2.12 -7.01
N LEU A 74 9.84 -1.13 -7.12
CA LEU A 74 8.40 -1.34 -7.15
C LEU A 74 7.95 -2.14 -8.38
N MET A 75 8.61 -1.97 -9.52
CA MET A 75 8.32 -2.76 -10.72
C MET A 75 8.56 -4.24 -10.54
N LYS A 76 9.49 -4.66 -9.69
CA LYS A 76 9.67 -6.08 -9.32
C LYS A 76 8.42 -6.64 -8.65
N ALA A 77 7.79 -5.87 -7.76
CA ALA A 77 6.52 -6.28 -7.13
C ALA A 77 5.38 -6.34 -8.15
N VAL A 78 5.31 -5.39 -9.09
CA VAL A 78 4.31 -5.39 -10.16
C VAL A 78 4.40 -6.68 -10.97
N GLU A 79 5.61 -7.13 -11.32
CA GLU A 79 5.85 -8.36 -12.06
C GLU A 79 5.41 -9.61 -11.28
N ILE A 80 5.72 -9.65 -9.98
CA ILE A 80 5.28 -10.74 -9.09
C ILE A 80 3.75 -10.80 -9.04
N ILE A 81 3.09 -9.67 -8.87
CA ILE A 81 1.62 -9.61 -8.78
C ILE A 81 0.97 -10.13 -10.07
N ARG A 82 1.51 -9.72 -11.22
CA ARG A 82 1.05 -10.20 -12.53
C ARG A 82 1.24 -11.71 -12.71
N ALA A 83 2.43 -12.21 -12.39
CA ALA A 83 2.77 -13.63 -12.52
C ALA A 83 1.95 -14.52 -11.58
N GLU A 84 1.79 -14.10 -10.33
CA GLU A 84 1.11 -14.84 -9.27
C GLU A 84 -0.40 -14.59 -9.21
N LYS A 85 -0.93 -13.68 -10.03
CA LYS A 85 -2.34 -13.28 -10.07
C LYS A 85 -2.86 -12.83 -8.69
N ILE A 86 -2.10 -11.99 -8.04
CA ILE A 86 -2.44 -11.42 -6.72
C ILE A 86 -3.56 -10.40 -6.88
N GLY A 87 -4.58 -10.50 -6.04
CA GLY A 87 -5.76 -9.64 -6.12
C GLY A 87 -5.90 -8.61 -5.00
N PHE A 88 -5.00 -8.64 -4.01
CA PHE A 88 -5.01 -7.69 -2.89
C PHE A 88 -3.58 -7.46 -2.37
N ILE A 89 -3.29 -6.22 -1.95
CA ILE A 89 -1.99 -5.87 -1.38
C ILE A 89 -2.18 -5.39 0.06
N LEU A 90 -1.37 -5.90 0.99
CA LEU A 90 -1.29 -5.41 2.35
C LEU A 90 0.03 -4.67 2.55
N ALA A 91 -0.02 -3.36 2.71
CA ALA A 91 1.14 -2.53 3.04
C ALA A 91 1.39 -2.57 4.55
N VAL A 92 2.51 -3.12 4.97
CA VAL A 92 2.90 -3.18 6.39
C VAL A 92 4.14 -2.34 6.60
N GLY A 93 3.96 -1.10 7.04
CA GLY A 93 5.08 -0.17 7.19
C GLY A 93 4.66 1.28 7.37
N GLY A 94 5.60 2.18 7.16
CA GLY A 94 5.38 3.62 7.18
C GLY A 94 4.96 4.18 5.81
N GLY A 95 4.95 5.50 5.70
CA GLY A 95 4.51 6.22 4.50
C GLY A 95 5.20 5.81 3.21
N SER A 96 6.50 5.49 3.24
CA SER A 96 7.24 5.05 2.05
C SER A 96 6.76 3.70 1.52
N VAL A 97 6.43 2.76 2.40
CA VAL A 97 5.85 1.47 2.00
C VAL A 97 4.46 1.69 1.40
N ILE A 98 3.64 2.52 2.04
CA ILE A 98 2.29 2.82 1.57
C ILE A 98 2.32 3.55 0.22
N ASP A 99 3.19 4.52 0.05
CA ASP A 99 3.40 5.22 -1.22
C ASP A 99 3.83 4.26 -2.33
N GLY A 100 4.77 3.36 -2.02
CA GLY A 100 5.19 2.31 -2.94
C GLY A 100 4.03 1.39 -3.35
N VAL A 101 3.20 0.98 -2.40
CA VAL A 101 2.02 0.14 -2.66
C VAL A 101 0.99 0.86 -3.52
N LYS A 102 0.77 2.16 -3.34
CA LYS A 102 -0.10 2.95 -4.24
C LYS A 102 0.37 2.90 -5.69
N PHE A 103 1.68 3.06 -5.91
CA PHE A 103 2.25 2.90 -7.25
C PHE A 103 2.04 1.49 -7.79
N ILE A 104 2.35 0.46 -7.01
CA ILE A 104 2.16 -0.94 -7.40
C ILE A 104 0.69 -1.20 -7.78
N SER A 105 -0.23 -0.76 -6.93
CA SER A 105 -1.69 -0.85 -7.16
C SER A 105 -2.11 -0.25 -8.50
N ALA A 106 -1.57 0.92 -8.84
CA ALA A 106 -1.85 1.62 -10.09
C ALA A 106 -1.21 0.94 -11.31
N ALA A 107 0.01 0.41 -11.16
CA ALA A 107 0.84 -0.05 -12.26
C ALA A 107 0.44 -1.44 -12.78
N VAL A 108 -0.08 -2.33 -11.93
CA VAL A 108 -0.32 -3.74 -12.30
C VAL A 108 -1.21 -3.88 -13.53
N ASN A 109 -2.29 -3.12 -13.61
CA ASN A 109 -3.24 -3.17 -14.72
C ASN A 109 -3.05 -2.00 -15.71
N PHE A 110 -1.99 -1.23 -15.57
CA PHE A 110 -1.74 -0.09 -16.45
C PHE A 110 -1.32 -0.58 -17.84
N GLU A 111 -1.95 -0.03 -18.86
CA GLU A 111 -1.63 -0.31 -20.26
C GLU A 111 -0.67 0.76 -20.79
N GLY A 112 0.55 0.37 -21.08
CA GLY A 112 1.61 1.25 -21.56
C GLY A 112 2.88 1.19 -20.72
N ASP A 113 3.74 2.20 -20.84
CA ASP A 113 4.96 2.33 -20.03
C ASP A 113 4.59 2.82 -18.63
N GLU A 114 4.86 2.02 -17.60
CA GLU A 114 4.51 2.32 -16.21
C GLU A 114 5.22 3.57 -15.69
N ALA A 115 6.38 3.94 -16.25
CA ALA A 115 7.05 5.20 -15.91
C ALA A 115 6.21 6.43 -16.28
N ASP A 116 5.32 6.31 -17.26
CA ASP A 116 4.41 7.38 -17.66
C ASP A 116 3.39 7.73 -16.58
N ILE A 117 3.06 6.80 -15.69
CA ILE A 117 2.22 7.07 -14.52
C ILE A 117 2.78 8.25 -13.74
N LEU A 118 4.09 8.27 -13.53
CA LEU A 118 4.80 9.32 -12.81
C LEU A 118 5.11 10.53 -13.70
N LYS A 119 5.69 10.30 -14.88
CA LYS A 119 6.15 11.36 -15.79
C LYS A 119 5.01 12.20 -16.34
N LYS A 120 3.88 11.59 -16.63
CA LYS A 120 2.68 12.25 -17.17
C LYS A 120 1.64 12.60 -16.09
N ARG A 121 1.91 12.31 -14.82
CA ARG A 121 1.03 12.56 -13.67
C ARG A 121 -0.40 12.04 -13.89
N ILE A 122 -0.50 10.78 -14.29
CA ILE A 122 -1.78 10.13 -14.56
C ILE A 122 -2.59 10.02 -13.27
N LEU A 123 -3.87 10.40 -13.33
CA LEU A 123 -4.79 10.29 -12.20
C LEU A 123 -5.62 9.00 -12.32
N PHE A 124 -5.62 8.23 -11.24
CA PHE A 124 -6.39 6.99 -11.12
C PHE A 124 -7.70 7.24 -10.39
N LYS A 125 -8.81 7.23 -11.13
CA LYS A 125 -10.16 7.49 -10.60
C LYS A 125 -11.07 6.27 -10.61
N ASP A 126 -10.73 5.25 -11.39
CA ASP A 126 -11.51 4.04 -11.53
C ASP A 126 -10.91 2.91 -10.68
N VAL A 127 -11.62 2.54 -9.61
CA VAL A 127 -11.20 1.46 -8.69
C VAL A 127 -11.11 0.09 -9.37
N ALA A 128 -11.81 -0.13 -10.48
CA ALA A 128 -11.74 -1.38 -11.24
C ALA A 128 -10.40 -1.55 -11.98
N LYS A 129 -9.65 -0.48 -12.17
CA LYS A 129 -8.36 -0.48 -12.88
C LYS A 129 -7.15 -0.62 -11.98
N VAL A 130 -7.33 -0.65 -10.66
CA VAL A 130 -6.25 -0.76 -9.68
C VAL A 130 -6.42 -2.02 -8.84
N ILE A 131 -5.34 -2.48 -8.22
CA ILE A 131 -5.42 -3.56 -7.24
C ILE A 131 -5.78 -2.95 -5.88
N PRO A 132 -6.85 -3.38 -5.21
CA PRO A 132 -7.20 -2.87 -3.89
C PRO A 132 -6.10 -3.20 -2.87
N PHE A 133 -5.92 -2.30 -1.91
CA PHE A 133 -4.93 -2.50 -0.85
C PHE A 133 -5.42 -1.96 0.48
N GLY A 134 -4.92 -2.55 1.56
CA GLY A 134 -5.07 -2.06 2.91
C GLY A 134 -3.71 -1.76 3.54
N THR A 135 -3.71 -1.10 4.70
CA THR A 135 -2.48 -0.74 5.39
C THR A 135 -2.48 -1.17 6.86
N VAL A 136 -1.31 -1.57 7.34
CA VAL A 136 -0.97 -1.63 8.76
C VAL A 136 0.16 -0.63 8.98
N LEU A 137 -0.17 0.51 9.58
CA LEU A 137 0.76 1.61 9.77
C LEU A 137 1.72 1.33 10.93
N THR A 138 3.02 1.46 10.67
CA THR A 138 4.06 1.25 11.70
C THR A 138 4.85 2.52 12.03
N LEU A 139 4.71 3.57 11.23
CA LEU A 139 5.35 4.87 11.46
C LEU A 139 4.47 5.99 10.92
N PRO A 140 3.75 6.71 11.78
CA PRO A 140 2.91 7.83 11.38
C PRO A 140 3.80 9.06 11.08
N ALA A 141 3.71 9.58 9.88
CA ALA A 141 4.45 10.78 9.47
C ALA A 141 3.73 11.55 8.35
N THR A 142 3.38 10.87 7.25
CA THR A 142 2.94 11.52 6.01
C THR A 142 1.42 11.55 5.83
N GLY A 143 0.67 10.80 6.63
CA GLY A 143 -0.77 10.61 6.46
C GLY A 143 -1.13 9.77 5.22
N SER A 144 -0.17 9.05 4.65
CA SER A 144 -0.37 8.25 3.45
C SER A 144 -1.44 7.16 3.62
N GLU A 145 -1.65 6.69 4.84
CA GLU A 145 -2.71 5.76 5.22
C GLU A 145 -4.13 6.32 5.08
N MET A 146 -4.26 7.64 4.94
CA MET A 146 -5.55 8.34 4.87
C MET A 146 -5.70 9.23 3.63
N ASN A 147 -4.78 9.16 2.68
CA ASN A 147 -4.86 9.96 1.46
C ASN A 147 -4.68 9.10 0.20
N SER A 148 -4.85 9.72 -0.97
CA SER A 148 -4.78 9.06 -2.28
C SER A 148 -3.53 9.45 -3.08
N GLY A 149 -2.60 10.18 -2.48
CA GLY A 149 -1.36 10.60 -3.13
C GLY A 149 -0.16 9.74 -2.74
N ALA A 150 0.85 9.71 -3.57
CA ALA A 150 2.11 9.04 -3.30
C ALA A 150 3.28 9.76 -3.97
N VAL A 151 4.47 9.52 -3.45
CA VAL A 151 5.72 10.05 -3.99
C VAL A 151 6.66 8.88 -4.27
N VAL A 152 7.16 8.80 -5.52
CA VAL A 152 8.05 7.74 -5.98
C VAL A 152 9.25 8.36 -6.67
N THR A 153 10.44 7.80 -6.44
CA THR A 153 11.68 8.22 -7.08
C THR A 153 11.99 7.32 -8.27
N ILE A 154 12.24 7.90 -9.44
CA ILE A 154 12.86 7.19 -10.55
C ILE A 154 14.38 7.31 -10.37
N GLU A 155 15.03 6.23 -10.02
CA GLU A 155 16.47 6.26 -9.70
C GLU A 155 17.32 6.58 -10.92
N ALA A 156 16.96 6.04 -12.08
CA ALA A 156 17.68 6.27 -13.33
C ALA A 156 17.80 7.75 -13.72
N THR A 157 16.80 8.57 -13.40
CA THR A 157 16.77 10.02 -13.72
C THR A 157 16.92 10.91 -12.48
N GLN A 158 16.98 10.31 -11.28
CA GLN A 158 17.02 11.02 -9.98
C GLN A 158 15.81 11.96 -9.77
N GLU A 159 14.70 11.64 -10.39
CA GLU A 159 13.47 12.42 -10.27
C GLU A 159 12.56 11.87 -9.17
N LYS A 160 12.08 12.77 -8.32
CA LYS A 160 11.07 12.47 -7.29
C LYS A 160 9.72 13.00 -7.77
N LEU A 161 8.83 12.08 -8.13
CA LEU A 161 7.58 12.39 -8.82
C LEU A 161 6.36 11.90 -8.02
N THR A 162 5.22 12.51 -8.30
CA THR A 162 3.97 12.19 -7.61
C THR A 162 3.00 11.44 -8.51
N LEU A 163 2.18 10.61 -7.88
CA LEU A 163 0.98 10.02 -8.48
C LEU A 163 -0.19 10.15 -7.51
N GLY A 164 -1.40 9.96 -8.01
CA GLY A 164 -2.58 10.07 -7.17
C GLY A 164 -3.88 9.77 -7.92
N GLY A 165 -4.95 10.02 -7.23
CA GLY A 165 -6.32 9.84 -7.72
C GLY A 165 -7.20 9.08 -6.72
N SER A 166 -8.50 9.29 -6.77
CA SER A 166 -9.46 8.75 -5.79
C SER A 166 -9.50 7.23 -5.72
N ALA A 167 -9.03 6.52 -6.74
CA ALA A 167 -8.91 5.06 -6.73
C ALA A 167 -7.74 4.55 -5.85
N LEU A 168 -6.81 5.41 -5.45
CA LEU A 168 -5.61 5.06 -4.68
C LEU A 168 -5.73 5.32 -3.17
N PHE A 169 -6.92 5.54 -2.64
CA PHE A 169 -7.16 5.43 -1.21
C PHE A 169 -7.01 3.98 -0.76
N PRO A 170 -6.38 3.71 0.40
CA PRO A 170 -6.49 2.40 1.03
C PRO A 170 -7.96 2.05 1.29
N VAL A 171 -8.36 0.78 1.14
CA VAL A 171 -9.71 0.35 1.52
C VAL A 171 -9.90 0.32 3.03
N PHE A 172 -8.82 0.06 3.76
CA PHE A 172 -8.74 0.23 5.21
C PHE A 172 -7.33 0.62 5.66
N SER A 173 -7.24 1.19 6.84
CA SER A 173 -5.95 1.45 7.49
C SER A 173 -6.05 1.10 8.98
N ILE A 174 -5.19 0.16 9.40
CA ILE A 174 -5.07 -0.23 10.81
C ILE A 174 -3.95 0.59 11.45
N VAL A 175 -4.29 1.24 12.54
CA VAL A 175 -3.38 2.06 13.34
C VAL A 175 -3.43 1.58 14.79
N ASP A 176 -2.48 0.74 15.15
CA ASP A 176 -2.31 0.25 16.51
C ASP A 176 -1.21 1.05 17.21
N PRO A 177 -1.54 1.89 18.20
CA PRO A 177 -0.55 2.74 18.86
C PRO A 177 0.50 1.98 19.66
N THR A 178 0.34 0.68 19.86
CA THR A 178 1.32 -0.14 20.60
C THR A 178 2.45 -0.68 19.73
N VAL A 179 2.34 -0.54 18.41
CA VAL A 179 3.36 -1.01 17.44
C VAL A 179 3.97 0.13 16.61
N ILE A 180 3.63 1.35 16.97
CA ILE A 180 4.14 2.58 16.34
C ILE A 180 5.31 3.14 17.16
#